data_3bb55d998df9a30257621d7f640e6d7d
#
_entry.id   3bb55d998df9a30257621d7f640e6d7d
#
_cell.length_a   1.000
_cell.length_b   1.000
_cell.length_c   1.000
_cell.angle_alpha   90.00
_cell.angle_beta   90.00
_cell.angle_gamma   90.00
#
_symmetry.space_group_name_H-M   'P 1'
#
loop_
_entity.id
_entity.type
_entity.pdbx_description
1 polymer ?
#
loop_
_entity_poly.entity_id
_entity_poly.type
_entity_poly.pdbx_seq_one_letter_code
_entity_poly.pdbx_strand_id
1 'polypeptide(L)'
;MRKSKSKMTRLTAIVMAGAMVLGLSACGGKDAGSTTTAAGDAGTTAQAAGETTAAQGSAGAAAGEKVITAAVSTAWDTMMPMNTTSNYTRMICDQIYDRLTQSKADGTYEGRLAKSWTVNDDSNAVTFELYDNAVWSDGEPVTAADVVFSYQMYSDPSVDDKSRYHLQYIAGVDDSGAELSEDSIEVTANGDHEVTFNLKSSMFVDTFLQDIDTVFIIPKHIFEGKTAQEINSPDLWAKPVGSGPFIYDSEINGERMEFVKNPNYHLGAPKIDRLVIRVTDSASMLAGLINGDLDLIGYGSILIDDWDLANEQENLVAESIPTTSYTTLIFNTQKPYLTQEVRQALSMAINRQVLVDALLQGQGQQIITPIAPMSPYYNKDVTVWYDPDKAKTMLEEANFPFDQTLTFYIAAGNSITERTAALIVQDLQKVGVKVQIEQVDFPTLMSNMLDGKHDMGTIGSGGTLDPSESREMIHPDSSVNFCQLRDTEMTDLIDKGNAELTFDARKPYFDEYQVMVKERSAMAYLYTKNTLTVHNKRVTGIDAENFDSLNWSTWNWDVQ
;
A
#
# COMPACT_ATOMS: atom_id res chain seq x y z
N MET A 1 32.37 43.04 3.88
CA MET A 1 33.05 42.19 4.88
C MET A 1 32.14 41.96 6.05
N ARG A 2 31.57 40.78 6.14
CA ARG A 2 31.19 39.99 7.32
C ARG A 2 30.26 38.86 6.83
N LYS A 3 30.82 37.68 6.76
CA LYS A 3 30.08 36.44 6.41
C LYS A 3 29.25 36.03 7.64
N SER A 4 27.93 36.00 7.48
CA SER A 4 27.03 35.36 8.43
C SER A 4 26.88 33.87 7.99
N LYS A 5 27.33 32.97 8.84
CA LYS A 5 27.09 31.53 8.69
C LYS A 5 25.73 31.21 9.32
N SER A 6 24.74 30.97 8.49
CA SER A 6 23.48 30.37 8.92
C SER A 6 23.72 28.89 9.18
N LYS A 7 23.46 28.43 10.38
CA LYS A 7 23.44 27.03 10.77
C LYS A 7 22.09 26.48 10.34
N MET A 8 22.10 25.67 9.29
CA MET A 8 20.96 24.89 8.86
C MET A 8 20.79 23.71 9.82
N THR A 9 19.74 23.75 10.60
CA THR A 9 19.29 22.65 11.45
C THR A 9 18.64 21.60 10.52
N ARG A 10 19.23 20.42 10.44
CA ARG A 10 18.66 19.31 9.68
C ARG A 10 17.45 18.77 10.44
N LEU A 11 16.27 19.00 9.92
CA LEU A 11 15.07 18.24 10.30
C LEU A 11 15.12 16.90 9.61
N THR A 12 15.06 15.84 10.40
CA THR A 12 15.01 14.46 9.92
C THR A 12 13.54 14.11 9.63
N ALA A 13 13.15 14.10 8.38
CA ALA A 13 11.87 13.53 7.99
C ALA A 13 12.00 12.00 8.01
N ILE A 14 11.24 11.33 8.87
CA ILE A 14 11.14 9.87 8.95
C ILE A 14 9.99 9.44 8.05
N VAL A 15 10.33 8.87 6.90
CA VAL A 15 9.36 8.15 6.07
C VAL A 15 9.23 6.74 6.66
N MET A 16 8.07 6.42 7.26
CA MET A 16 7.76 5.06 7.73
C MET A 16 7.17 4.23 6.59
N ALA A 17 7.99 3.37 6.01
CA ALA A 17 7.49 2.19 5.33
C ALA A 17 7.03 1.19 6.38
N GLY A 18 5.79 0.68 6.28
CA GLY A 18 5.19 -0.18 7.28
C GLY A 18 6.01 -1.42 7.61
N ALA A 19 6.43 -1.54 8.86
CA ALA A 19 7.10 -2.71 9.40
C ALA A 19 6.20 -3.39 10.42
N MET A 20 5.92 -4.69 10.21
CA MET A 20 5.36 -5.56 11.24
C MET A 20 6.38 -5.74 12.37
N VAL A 21 6.01 -5.37 13.59
CA VAL A 21 6.76 -5.69 14.81
C VAL A 21 6.12 -6.88 15.49
N LEU A 22 6.82 -8.00 15.50
CA LEU A 22 6.56 -9.13 16.41
C LEU A 22 7.26 -8.83 17.74
N GLY A 23 6.48 -8.49 18.75
CA GLY A 23 6.96 -8.30 20.12
C GLY A 23 7.13 -9.62 20.85
N LEU A 24 8.37 -9.98 21.18
CA LEU A 24 8.72 -11.01 22.15
C LEU A 24 9.13 -10.32 23.45
N SER A 25 8.26 -10.42 24.46
CA SER A 25 8.55 -10.00 25.84
C SER A 25 9.40 -11.06 26.52
N ALA A 26 10.65 -10.73 26.87
CA ALA A 26 11.46 -11.50 27.80
C ALA A 26 11.60 -10.71 29.10
N CYS A 27 11.00 -11.22 30.16
CA CYS A 27 11.27 -10.80 31.54
C CYS A 27 12.53 -11.48 32.05
N GLY A 28 13.53 -10.70 32.44
CA GLY A 28 14.71 -11.19 33.15
C GLY A 28 14.49 -11.12 34.67
N GLY A 29 14.95 -12.13 35.37
CA GLY A 29 15.08 -12.18 36.83
C GLY A 29 16.23 -13.08 37.20
N LYS A 30 17.13 -12.56 38.00
CA LYS A 30 18.38 -13.18 38.50
C LYS A 30 18.16 -14.19 39.63
N ASP A 31 19.00 -15.14 39.74
CA ASP A 31 19.97 -15.64 40.69
C ASP A 31 19.81 -17.10 41.16
N ALA A 32 20.90 -17.78 40.92
CA ALA A 32 21.69 -18.71 41.73
C ALA A 32 21.08 -19.97 42.38
N GLY A 33 21.74 -21.08 42.11
CA GLY A 33 21.93 -22.13 43.13
C GLY A 33 21.72 -23.59 42.70
N SER A 34 22.78 -24.19 42.24
CA SER A 34 23.33 -25.57 42.50
C SER A 34 22.40 -26.63 43.15
N THR A 35 22.31 -27.81 42.57
CA THR A 35 22.85 -29.14 42.90
C THR A 35 21.91 -30.29 42.52
N THR A 36 22.45 -31.18 41.72
CA THR A 36 22.40 -32.66 41.62
C THR A 36 21.33 -33.44 42.40
N THR A 37 20.63 -34.40 41.83
CA THR A 37 20.85 -35.85 41.71
C THR A 37 19.54 -36.62 41.47
N ALA A 38 19.66 -37.55 40.50
CA ALA A 38 19.21 -38.94 40.45
C ALA A 38 17.74 -39.35 40.53
N ALA A 39 17.29 -39.94 39.43
CA ALA A 39 16.64 -41.25 39.25
C ALA A 39 15.47 -41.69 40.15
N GLY A 40 14.45 -42.17 39.48
CA GLY A 40 13.40 -43.03 40.08
C GLY A 40 12.22 -43.25 39.16
N ASP A 41 12.14 -44.43 38.68
CA ASP A 41 11.23 -45.09 37.73
C ASP A 41 9.78 -45.28 38.27
N ALA A 42 8.89 -45.56 37.33
CA ALA A 42 7.68 -46.38 37.43
C ALA A 42 6.30 -45.71 37.53
N GLY A 43 5.53 -45.93 36.49
CA GLY A 43 4.23 -46.55 36.66
C GLY A 43 2.97 -45.76 36.25
N THR A 44 2.56 -45.99 35.00
CA THR A 44 1.16 -46.19 34.52
C THR A 44 0.01 -45.57 35.31
N THR A 45 -0.79 -44.73 34.66
CA THR A 45 -2.18 -45.08 34.25
C THR A 45 -2.77 -43.92 33.40
N ALA A 46 -3.36 -44.32 32.30
CA ALA A 46 -4.16 -43.46 31.43
C ALA A 46 -5.47 -43.08 32.09
N GLN A 47 -5.84 -41.81 31.96
CA GLN A 47 -7.27 -41.47 31.95
C GLN A 47 -7.46 -40.24 31.05
N ALA A 48 -8.08 -40.48 29.90
CA ALA A 48 -8.55 -39.48 28.99
C ALA A 48 -9.69 -38.68 29.65
N ALA A 49 -9.56 -37.37 29.61
CA ALA A 49 -10.70 -36.48 29.62
C ALA A 49 -10.39 -35.38 28.61
N GLY A 50 -10.86 -35.59 27.41
CA GLY A 50 -10.93 -34.55 26.39
C GLY A 50 -12.02 -33.57 26.83
N GLU A 51 -11.64 -32.39 27.19
CA GLU A 51 -12.50 -31.21 27.00
C GLU A 51 -12.02 -30.49 25.76
N THR A 52 -12.68 -30.83 24.68
CA THR A 52 -12.81 -29.97 23.50
C THR A 52 -13.49 -28.70 23.96
N THR A 53 -12.71 -27.64 24.16
CA THR A 53 -13.24 -26.29 24.09
C THR A 53 -13.71 -26.07 22.64
N ALA A 54 -15.00 -26.28 22.44
CA ALA A 54 -15.70 -25.86 21.25
C ALA A 54 -15.42 -24.37 21.06
N ALA A 55 -14.89 -24.02 19.90
CA ALA A 55 -14.85 -22.67 19.42
C ALA A 55 -16.26 -22.08 19.61
N GLN A 56 -16.37 -21.02 20.38
CA GLN A 56 -17.59 -20.24 20.46
C GLN A 56 -17.79 -19.63 19.07
N GLY A 57 -18.71 -20.24 18.36
CA GLY A 57 -19.19 -19.75 17.07
C GLY A 57 -19.68 -18.31 17.21
N SER A 58 -19.60 -17.60 16.10
CA SER A 58 -20.17 -16.29 15.84
C SER A 58 -21.44 -16.06 16.68
N ALA A 59 -21.57 -14.88 17.29
CA ALA A 59 -22.83 -14.44 17.85
C ALA A 59 -23.91 -14.67 16.77
N GLY A 60 -24.86 -15.56 17.04
CA GLY A 60 -25.73 -16.11 16.00
C GLY A 60 -26.49 -15.00 15.31
N ALA A 61 -26.32 -14.90 13.99
CA ALA A 61 -27.17 -14.08 13.14
C ALA A 61 -28.64 -14.37 13.47
N ALA A 62 -29.46 -13.36 13.61
CA ALA A 62 -30.90 -13.52 13.76
C ALA A 62 -31.42 -14.30 12.54
N ALA A 63 -32.37 -15.20 12.72
CA ALA A 63 -32.88 -16.03 11.64
C ALA A 63 -33.38 -15.15 10.47
N GLY A 64 -32.70 -15.19 9.33
CA GLY A 64 -32.99 -14.38 8.13
C GLY A 64 -32.10 -13.13 7.96
N GLU A 65 -31.17 -12.84 8.86
CA GLU A 65 -30.19 -11.75 8.69
C GLU A 65 -29.16 -12.12 7.63
N LYS A 66 -28.93 -11.19 6.69
CA LYS A 66 -27.91 -11.34 5.64
C LYS A 66 -26.56 -10.86 6.18
N VAL A 67 -25.66 -11.78 6.42
CA VAL A 67 -24.34 -11.51 7.00
C VAL A 67 -23.24 -11.93 6.04
N ILE A 68 -22.23 -11.08 5.85
CA ILE A 68 -20.95 -11.40 5.20
C ILE A 68 -19.84 -11.33 6.24
N THR A 69 -19.02 -12.38 6.30
CA THR A 69 -17.79 -12.44 7.09
C THR A 69 -16.58 -12.36 6.17
N ALA A 70 -15.86 -11.23 6.24
CA ALA A 70 -14.66 -10.96 5.45
C ALA A 70 -13.40 -11.18 6.29
N ALA A 71 -12.41 -11.88 5.73
CA ALA A 71 -11.12 -12.09 6.37
C ALA A 71 -10.12 -10.97 6.06
N VAL A 72 -9.32 -10.61 7.06
CA VAL A 72 -8.13 -9.75 6.90
C VAL A 72 -6.94 -10.41 7.61
N SER A 73 -5.72 -10.25 7.06
CA SER A 73 -4.55 -10.94 7.64
C SER A 73 -3.92 -10.20 8.82
N THR A 74 -4.28 -8.94 9.04
CA THR A 74 -3.74 -8.09 10.11
C THR A 74 -4.86 -7.23 10.70
N ALA A 75 -4.82 -7.00 12.00
CA ALA A 75 -5.76 -6.11 12.67
C ALA A 75 -5.50 -4.64 12.31
N TRP A 76 -6.53 -3.83 12.46
CA TRP A 76 -6.48 -2.37 12.40
C TRP A 76 -5.78 -1.78 13.63
N ASP A 77 -5.27 -0.55 13.52
CA ASP A 77 -4.55 0.13 14.60
C ASP A 77 -5.37 1.27 15.26
N THR A 78 -6.31 1.87 14.54
CA THR A 78 -7.12 3.00 15.02
C THR A 78 -8.43 3.11 14.25
N MET A 79 -9.39 3.88 14.76
CA MET A 79 -10.54 4.36 14.01
C MET A 79 -10.46 5.85 13.68
N MET A 80 -9.35 6.52 14.02
CA MET A 80 -9.02 7.88 13.60
C MET A 80 -8.43 7.84 12.18
N PRO A 81 -9.16 8.26 11.14
CA PRO A 81 -8.81 7.97 9.75
C PRO A 81 -7.51 8.64 9.28
N MET A 82 -7.12 9.75 9.91
CA MET A 82 -5.90 10.47 9.59
C MET A 82 -4.65 9.90 10.28
N ASN A 83 -4.79 9.17 11.39
CA ASN A 83 -3.65 8.66 12.17
C ASN A 83 -3.26 7.23 11.79
N THR A 84 -3.28 6.89 10.50
CA THR A 84 -2.87 5.56 10.05
C THR A 84 -2.09 5.61 8.73
N THR A 85 -1.15 4.66 8.60
CA THR A 85 -0.53 4.30 7.31
C THR A 85 -0.90 2.86 6.92
N SER A 86 -1.74 2.22 7.74
CA SER A 86 -2.16 0.83 7.54
C SER A 86 -3.33 0.74 6.55
N ASN A 87 -3.16 0.00 5.46
CA ASN A 87 -4.26 -0.29 4.54
C ASN A 87 -5.39 -1.10 5.20
N TYR A 88 -5.09 -1.89 6.23
CA TYR A 88 -6.12 -2.61 7.01
C TYR A 88 -7.03 -1.65 7.77
N THR A 89 -6.48 -0.58 8.32
CA THR A 89 -7.26 0.47 8.97
C THR A 89 -8.03 1.31 7.97
N ARG A 90 -7.40 1.69 6.85
CA ARG A 90 -8.08 2.42 5.76
C ARG A 90 -9.31 1.67 5.27
N MET A 91 -9.19 0.36 5.07
CA MET A 91 -10.31 -0.50 4.68
C MET A 91 -11.47 -0.47 5.70
N ILE A 92 -11.17 -0.43 7.00
CA ILE A 92 -12.18 -0.25 8.06
C ILE A 92 -12.83 1.13 7.94
N CYS A 93 -12.00 2.18 7.77
CA CYS A 93 -12.48 3.55 7.61
C CYS A 93 -13.39 3.71 6.39
N ASP A 94 -13.13 3.00 5.29
CA ASP A 94 -13.98 2.98 4.08
C ASP A 94 -15.40 2.44 4.32
N GLN A 95 -15.60 1.67 5.38
CA GLN A 95 -16.95 1.21 5.74
C GLN A 95 -17.70 2.27 6.55
N ILE A 96 -16.98 3.09 7.31
CA ILE A 96 -17.53 4.05 8.28
C ILE A 96 -17.67 5.43 7.65
N TYR A 97 -16.61 5.91 6.99
CA TYR A 97 -16.51 7.26 6.44
C TYR A 97 -16.59 7.21 4.92
N ASP A 98 -16.85 8.34 4.33
CA ASP A 98 -16.73 8.51 2.89
C ASP A 98 -15.70 9.59 2.55
N ARG A 99 -15.31 9.65 1.29
CA ARG A 99 -14.36 10.60 0.72
C ARG A 99 -14.99 11.26 -0.50
N LEU A 100 -14.34 12.25 -1.09
CA LEU A 100 -14.91 12.97 -2.23
C LEU A 100 -14.99 12.08 -3.46
N THR A 101 -13.91 11.38 -3.76
CA THR A 101 -13.75 10.54 -4.95
C THR A 101 -13.19 9.18 -4.58
N GLN A 102 -13.16 8.27 -5.55
CA GLN A 102 -12.50 6.97 -5.45
C GLN A 102 -11.86 6.61 -6.78
N SER A 103 -10.61 6.16 -6.75
CA SER A 103 -9.89 5.66 -7.92
C SER A 103 -10.42 4.32 -8.37
N LYS A 104 -10.41 4.07 -9.67
CA LYS A 104 -10.75 2.79 -10.30
C LYS A 104 -9.49 2.07 -10.75
N ALA A 105 -9.61 0.77 -10.99
CA ALA A 105 -8.49 -0.05 -11.46
C ALA A 105 -7.89 0.41 -12.80
N ASP A 106 -8.66 1.12 -13.62
CA ASP A 106 -8.20 1.68 -14.90
C ASP A 106 -7.51 3.05 -14.77
N GLY A 107 -7.39 3.58 -13.53
CA GLY A 107 -6.79 4.87 -13.24
C GLY A 107 -7.71 6.07 -13.41
N THR A 108 -8.98 5.84 -13.72
CA THR A 108 -10.01 6.90 -13.67
C THR A 108 -10.58 7.05 -12.27
N TYR A 109 -11.35 8.11 -12.05
CA TYR A 109 -11.98 8.40 -10.75
C TYR A 109 -13.49 8.38 -10.88
N GLU A 110 -14.16 7.91 -9.84
CA GLU A 110 -15.59 8.08 -9.68
C GLU A 110 -15.91 8.86 -8.41
N GLY A 111 -17.11 9.44 -8.39
CA GLY A 111 -17.56 10.20 -7.23
C GLY A 111 -18.03 9.29 -6.10
N ARG A 112 -17.74 9.74 -4.85
CA ARG A 112 -18.27 9.16 -3.61
C ARG A 112 -19.20 10.17 -2.93
N LEU A 113 -18.71 11.06 -2.06
CA LEU A 113 -19.50 12.19 -1.56
C LEU A 113 -19.71 13.25 -2.65
N ALA A 114 -18.73 13.43 -3.56
CA ALA A 114 -18.90 14.29 -4.72
C ALA A 114 -19.60 13.53 -5.85
N LYS A 115 -20.67 14.08 -6.41
CA LYS A 115 -21.33 13.53 -7.59
C LYS A 115 -20.65 13.93 -8.90
N SER A 116 -19.90 15.05 -8.88
CA SER A 116 -19.13 15.56 -10.01
C SER A 116 -18.08 16.56 -9.55
N TRP A 117 -17.13 16.87 -10.42
CA TRP A 117 -16.16 17.96 -10.22
C TRP A 117 -15.84 18.68 -11.53
N THR A 118 -15.38 19.91 -11.42
CA THR A 118 -14.93 20.74 -12.53
C THR A 118 -13.58 21.36 -12.21
N VAL A 119 -12.75 21.50 -13.23
CA VAL A 119 -11.44 22.15 -13.14
C VAL A 119 -11.54 23.49 -13.84
N ASN A 120 -10.99 24.55 -13.26
CA ASN A 120 -10.97 25.85 -13.91
C ASN A 120 -10.00 25.88 -15.12
N ASP A 121 -10.09 26.93 -15.95
CA ASP A 121 -9.30 27.08 -17.19
C ASP A 121 -7.79 27.09 -16.92
N ASP A 122 -7.36 27.57 -15.76
CA ASP A 122 -5.94 27.64 -15.35
C ASP A 122 -5.44 26.33 -14.72
N SER A 123 -6.28 25.31 -14.55
CA SER A 123 -5.97 24.01 -13.93
C SER A 123 -5.36 24.13 -12.53
N ASN A 124 -5.74 25.15 -11.78
CA ASN A 124 -5.26 25.42 -10.42
C ASN A 124 -6.39 25.56 -9.39
N ALA A 125 -7.62 25.22 -9.76
CA ALA A 125 -8.73 25.07 -8.84
C ALA A 125 -9.66 23.96 -9.29
N VAL A 126 -10.13 23.16 -8.32
CA VAL A 126 -11.07 22.06 -8.54
C VAL A 126 -12.29 22.29 -7.66
N THR A 127 -13.47 22.33 -8.28
CA THR A 127 -14.76 22.51 -7.59
C THR A 127 -15.53 21.21 -7.63
N PHE A 128 -15.89 20.69 -6.47
CA PHE A 128 -16.69 19.47 -6.29
C PHE A 128 -18.14 19.83 -5.96
N GLU A 129 -19.07 19.12 -6.58
CA GLU A 129 -20.49 19.17 -6.27
C GLU A 129 -20.87 17.92 -5.47
N LEU A 130 -21.35 18.09 -4.23
CA LEU A 130 -21.69 17.00 -3.32
C LEU A 130 -23.10 16.45 -3.60
N TYR A 131 -23.35 15.18 -3.22
CA TYR A 131 -24.69 14.63 -3.15
C TYR A 131 -25.52 15.37 -2.08
N ASP A 132 -26.71 15.82 -2.43
CA ASP A 132 -27.63 16.57 -1.56
C ASP A 132 -28.41 15.68 -0.58
N ASN A 133 -28.36 14.35 -0.78
CA ASN A 133 -29.00 13.35 0.07
C ASN A 133 -28.00 12.62 0.99
N ALA A 134 -26.74 13.04 1.05
CA ALA A 134 -25.77 12.45 1.95
C ALA A 134 -26.02 12.90 3.39
N VAL A 135 -26.05 11.92 4.31
CA VAL A 135 -26.26 12.15 5.74
C VAL A 135 -25.27 11.35 6.57
N TRP A 136 -24.92 11.88 7.73
CA TRP A 136 -24.18 11.16 8.76
C TRP A 136 -25.03 10.06 9.39
N SER A 137 -24.39 9.08 10.03
CA SER A 137 -25.07 7.95 10.66
C SER A 137 -25.99 8.34 11.85
N ASP A 138 -25.83 9.53 12.39
CA ASP A 138 -26.71 10.12 13.41
C ASP A 138 -27.86 10.94 12.82
N GLY A 139 -27.90 11.12 11.48
CA GLY A 139 -28.99 11.75 10.74
C GLY A 139 -28.76 13.20 10.37
N GLU A 140 -27.68 13.84 10.80
CA GLU A 140 -27.32 15.19 10.38
C GLU A 140 -26.87 15.19 8.88
N PRO A 141 -27.14 16.27 8.10
CA PRO A 141 -26.72 16.33 6.70
C PRO A 141 -25.20 16.45 6.57
N VAL A 142 -24.63 15.81 5.53
CA VAL A 142 -23.25 16.06 5.10
C VAL A 142 -23.23 17.31 4.22
N THR A 143 -22.34 18.24 4.55
CA THR A 143 -22.26 19.54 3.85
C THR A 143 -20.85 19.87 3.41
N ALA A 144 -20.71 20.86 2.54
CA ALA A 144 -19.41 21.42 2.16
C ALA A 144 -18.62 21.97 3.36
N ALA A 145 -19.30 22.38 4.44
CA ALA A 145 -18.65 22.81 5.68
C ALA A 145 -17.94 21.66 6.39
N ASP A 146 -18.43 20.41 6.29
CA ASP A 146 -17.74 19.22 6.81
C ASP A 146 -16.47 18.93 6.01
N VAL A 147 -16.51 19.11 4.70
CA VAL A 147 -15.34 18.96 3.83
C VAL A 147 -14.28 19.99 4.21
N VAL A 148 -14.61 21.28 4.27
CA VAL A 148 -13.68 22.35 4.69
C VAL A 148 -13.08 22.02 6.05
N PHE A 149 -13.91 21.70 7.03
CA PHE A 149 -13.47 21.34 8.37
C PHE A 149 -12.51 20.14 8.39
N SER A 150 -12.80 19.12 7.59
CA SER A 150 -11.94 17.94 7.51
C SER A 150 -10.54 18.31 7.04
N TYR A 151 -10.43 19.08 5.94
CA TYR A 151 -9.14 19.50 5.41
C TYR A 151 -8.38 20.46 6.34
N GLN A 152 -9.08 21.33 7.06
CA GLN A 152 -8.49 22.15 8.13
C GLN A 152 -7.90 21.25 9.24
N MET A 153 -8.66 20.26 9.69
CA MET A 153 -8.21 19.32 10.72
C MET A 153 -7.00 18.48 10.27
N TYR A 154 -7.00 17.99 9.03
CA TYR A 154 -5.87 17.24 8.48
C TYR A 154 -4.62 18.12 8.32
N SER A 155 -4.79 19.42 8.01
CA SER A 155 -3.65 20.34 7.84
C SER A 155 -3.08 20.88 9.15
N ASP A 156 -3.83 20.81 10.27
CA ASP A 156 -3.39 21.31 11.59
C ASP A 156 -2.18 20.50 12.12
N PRO A 157 -0.99 21.11 12.28
CA PRO A 157 0.20 20.40 12.74
C PRO A 157 0.11 19.88 14.18
N SER A 158 -0.89 20.30 14.97
CA SER A 158 -1.14 19.82 16.33
C SER A 158 -1.96 18.52 16.38
N VAL A 159 -2.62 18.16 15.27
CA VAL A 159 -3.33 16.89 15.10
C VAL A 159 -2.33 15.81 14.69
N ASP A 160 -2.46 14.62 15.29
CA ASP A 160 -1.59 13.46 14.99
C ASP A 160 -2.03 12.81 13.69
N ASP A 161 -1.57 13.37 12.58
CA ASP A 161 -1.87 12.95 11.21
C ASP A 161 -0.64 12.36 10.52
N LYS A 162 -0.77 11.15 10.00
CA LYS A 162 0.26 10.44 9.23
C LYS A 162 0.05 10.53 7.71
N SER A 163 -1.09 11.07 7.28
CA SER A 163 -1.48 11.20 5.87
C SER A 163 -1.50 12.64 5.36
N ARG A 164 -1.10 13.59 6.18
CA ARG A 164 -1.11 15.04 5.87
C ARG A 164 -0.40 15.40 4.56
N TYR A 165 0.64 14.68 4.18
CA TYR A 165 1.38 14.92 2.93
C TYR A 165 0.49 14.85 1.68
N HIS A 166 -0.65 14.20 1.73
CA HIS A 166 -1.65 14.19 0.65
C HIS A 166 -2.29 15.56 0.39
N LEU A 167 -2.11 16.51 1.31
CA LEU A 167 -2.59 17.89 1.12
C LEU A 167 -1.57 18.79 0.42
N GLN A 168 -0.38 18.30 0.11
CA GLN A 168 0.78 19.06 -0.36
C GLN A 168 0.52 19.98 -1.57
N TYR A 169 -0.45 19.67 -2.40
CA TYR A 169 -0.77 20.47 -3.60
C TYR A 169 -1.79 21.58 -3.35
N ILE A 170 -2.48 21.57 -2.21
CA ILE A 170 -3.47 22.59 -1.86
C ILE A 170 -2.76 23.89 -1.47
N ALA A 171 -3.26 25.04 -1.91
CA ALA A 171 -2.73 26.33 -1.49
C ALA A 171 -2.95 26.55 0.01
N GLY A 172 -2.04 27.32 0.64
CA GLY A 172 -2.11 27.61 2.07
C GLY A 172 -1.44 26.60 2.99
N VAL A 173 -0.87 25.50 2.46
CA VAL A 173 -0.07 24.52 3.21
C VAL A 173 1.38 24.47 2.73
N ASP A 174 2.27 23.92 3.55
CA ASP A 174 3.66 23.65 3.17
C ASP A 174 3.79 22.32 2.35
N ASP A 175 5.00 21.90 2.04
CA ASP A 175 5.25 20.67 1.25
C ASP A 175 5.00 19.36 2.05
N SER A 176 4.76 19.46 3.35
CA SER A 176 4.29 18.34 4.18
C SER A 176 2.76 18.29 4.31
N GLY A 177 2.05 19.24 3.72
CA GLY A 177 0.61 19.41 3.83
C GLY A 177 0.17 20.13 5.12
N ALA A 178 1.12 20.62 5.94
CA ALA A 178 0.78 21.38 7.14
C ALA A 178 0.41 22.83 6.79
N GLU A 179 -0.65 23.36 7.42
CA GLU A 179 -1.06 24.74 7.22
C GLU A 179 0.07 25.74 7.59
N LEU A 180 0.19 26.80 6.78
CA LEU A 180 1.19 27.86 6.99
C LEU A 180 0.83 28.78 8.16
N SER A 181 -0.44 28.89 8.47
CA SER A 181 -1.03 29.58 9.62
C SER A 181 -2.42 28.99 9.85
N GLU A 182 -2.99 29.23 11.03
CA GLU A 182 -4.34 28.77 11.38
C GLU A 182 -5.35 29.09 10.26
N ASP A 183 -6.07 28.06 9.81
CA ASP A 183 -7.06 28.09 8.72
C ASP A 183 -6.54 28.61 7.36
N SER A 184 -5.23 28.49 7.10
CA SER A 184 -4.67 28.99 5.83
C SER A 184 -4.90 28.07 4.64
N ILE A 185 -5.30 26.81 4.84
CA ILE A 185 -5.59 25.90 3.73
C ILE A 185 -6.74 26.43 2.87
N GLU A 186 -6.53 26.52 1.56
CA GLU A 186 -7.47 27.15 0.64
C GLU A 186 -8.51 26.14 0.12
N VAL A 187 -9.40 25.70 1.02
CA VAL A 187 -10.59 24.91 0.74
C VAL A 187 -11.81 25.74 1.17
N THR A 188 -12.72 26.02 0.25
CA THR A 188 -13.82 26.96 0.48
C THR A 188 -15.18 26.35 0.13
N ALA A 189 -16.15 26.42 1.05
CA ALA A 189 -17.54 26.06 0.79
C ALA A 189 -18.26 27.20 0.05
N ASN A 190 -18.89 26.87 -1.07
CA ASN A 190 -19.69 27.80 -1.88
C ASN A 190 -21.20 27.54 -1.69
N GLY A 191 -21.62 27.32 -0.45
CA GLY A 191 -22.97 26.88 -0.07
C GLY A 191 -22.91 25.52 0.61
N ASP A 192 -24.05 24.83 0.66
CA ASP A 192 -24.13 23.57 1.42
C ASP A 192 -23.54 22.36 0.65
N HIS A 193 -23.52 22.39 -0.69
CA HIS A 193 -23.18 21.24 -1.51
C HIS A 193 -22.10 21.52 -2.58
N GLU A 194 -21.35 22.60 -2.47
CA GLU A 194 -20.27 22.91 -3.39
C GLU A 194 -19.02 23.32 -2.60
N VAL A 195 -17.87 22.73 -2.96
CA VAL A 195 -16.58 23.03 -2.32
C VAL A 195 -15.51 23.21 -3.38
N THR A 196 -14.71 24.28 -3.24
CA THR A 196 -13.60 24.59 -4.15
C THR A 196 -12.27 24.44 -3.42
N PHE A 197 -11.34 23.74 -4.07
CA PHE A 197 -9.94 23.60 -3.67
C PHE A 197 -9.09 24.47 -4.59
N ASN A 198 -8.33 25.43 -4.02
CA ASN A 198 -7.32 26.15 -4.74
C ASN A 198 -5.98 25.42 -4.61
N LEU A 199 -5.27 25.25 -5.72
CA LEU A 199 -3.99 24.54 -5.77
C LEU A 199 -2.83 25.54 -5.81
N LYS A 200 -1.66 25.15 -5.32
CA LYS A 200 -0.44 25.97 -5.32
C LYS A 200 -0.01 26.40 -6.73
N SER A 201 -0.32 25.60 -7.73
CA SER A 201 0.00 25.83 -9.14
C SER A 201 -0.92 25.02 -10.04
N SER A 202 -0.94 25.35 -11.33
CA SER A 202 -1.57 24.52 -12.35
C SER A 202 -0.95 23.13 -12.36
N MET A 203 -1.79 22.08 -12.41
CA MET A 203 -1.34 20.70 -12.44
C MET A 203 -2.34 19.79 -13.14
N PHE A 204 -1.91 18.59 -13.49
CA PHE A 204 -2.80 17.55 -13.97
C PHE A 204 -3.75 17.11 -12.85
N VAL A 205 -5.04 17.22 -13.08
CA VAL A 205 -6.04 17.03 -12.03
C VAL A 205 -6.02 15.64 -11.40
N ASP A 206 -5.73 14.59 -12.20
CA ASP A 206 -5.73 13.23 -11.68
C ASP A 206 -4.62 13.00 -10.64
N THR A 207 -3.50 13.74 -10.72
CA THR A 207 -2.47 13.73 -9.67
C THR A 207 -2.99 14.30 -8.35
N PHE A 208 -3.79 15.37 -8.40
CA PHE A 208 -4.47 15.91 -7.22
C PHE A 208 -5.54 14.96 -6.69
N LEU A 209 -6.35 14.37 -7.58
CA LEU A 209 -7.39 13.41 -7.20
C LEU A 209 -6.80 12.17 -6.53
N GLN A 210 -5.63 11.69 -6.98
CA GLN A 210 -4.93 10.57 -6.35
C GLN A 210 -4.59 10.83 -4.88
N ASP A 211 -4.14 12.03 -4.57
CA ASP A 211 -3.80 12.39 -3.19
C ASP A 211 -5.06 12.49 -2.31
N ILE A 212 -6.08 13.23 -2.76
CA ILE A 212 -7.30 13.43 -1.97
C ILE A 212 -8.20 12.18 -1.87
N ASP A 213 -8.01 11.20 -2.75
CA ASP A 213 -8.70 9.90 -2.70
C ASP A 213 -8.41 9.12 -1.40
N THR A 214 -7.44 9.54 -0.62
CA THR A 214 -7.11 8.96 0.68
C THR A 214 -7.67 9.73 1.88
N VAL A 215 -8.27 10.91 1.65
CA VAL A 215 -8.76 11.81 2.70
C VAL A 215 -10.23 11.54 3.00
N PHE A 216 -10.50 11.01 4.18
CA PHE A 216 -11.86 10.76 4.66
C PHE A 216 -12.51 12.04 5.21
N ILE A 217 -13.78 12.26 4.91
CA ILE A 217 -14.53 13.38 5.44
C ILE A 217 -15.09 13.01 6.81
N ILE A 218 -14.94 13.90 7.79
CA ILE A 218 -15.35 13.71 9.18
C ILE A 218 -16.43 14.73 9.58
N PRO A 219 -17.32 14.38 10.52
CA PRO A 219 -18.47 15.22 10.88
C PRO A 219 -18.02 16.44 11.71
N LYS A 220 -18.13 17.63 11.13
CA LYS A 220 -17.81 18.90 11.79
C LYS A 220 -18.52 19.02 13.14
N HIS A 221 -19.83 18.72 13.21
CA HIS A 221 -20.65 18.88 14.41
C HIS A 221 -20.19 18.03 15.61
N ILE A 222 -19.39 16.96 15.38
CA ILE A 222 -18.83 16.12 16.44
C ILE A 222 -17.48 16.69 16.93
N PHE A 223 -16.68 17.27 16.04
CA PHE A 223 -15.29 17.61 16.31
C PHE A 223 -15.04 19.12 16.47
N GLU A 224 -15.95 20.00 15.99
CA GLU A 224 -15.82 21.43 16.11
C GLU A 224 -15.66 21.90 17.57
N GLY A 225 -14.68 22.77 17.81
CA GLY A 225 -14.37 23.32 19.14
C GLY A 225 -13.64 22.38 20.09
N LYS A 226 -13.27 21.17 19.63
CA LYS A 226 -12.41 20.28 20.41
C LYS A 226 -10.95 20.68 20.27
N THR A 227 -10.19 20.49 21.34
CA THR A 227 -8.75 20.70 21.35
C THR A 227 -8.04 19.56 20.60
N ALA A 228 -6.83 19.82 20.07
CA ALA A 228 -5.99 18.79 19.48
C ALA A 228 -5.74 17.59 20.43
N GLN A 229 -5.64 17.84 21.74
CA GLN A 229 -5.49 16.77 22.73
C GLN A 229 -6.73 15.86 22.79
N GLU A 230 -7.94 16.41 22.67
CA GLU A 230 -9.17 15.64 22.61
C GLU A 230 -9.28 14.86 21.29
N ILE A 231 -8.92 15.50 20.16
CA ILE A 231 -8.93 14.89 18.83
C ILE A 231 -7.94 13.73 18.76
N ASN A 232 -6.75 13.87 19.31
CA ASN A 232 -5.73 12.82 19.34
C ASN A 232 -6.05 11.69 20.35
N SER A 233 -7.15 11.81 21.13
CA SER A 233 -7.54 10.78 22.07
C SER A 233 -8.31 9.65 21.38
N PRO A 234 -7.86 8.38 21.48
CA PRO A 234 -8.59 7.23 20.91
C PRO A 234 -10.06 7.12 21.40
N ASP A 235 -10.35 7.59 22.60
CA ASP A 235 -11.70 7.52 23.18
C ASP A 235 -12.73 8.30 22.36
N LEU A 236 -12.30 9.39 21.71
CA LEU A 236 -13.17 10.21 20.86
C LEU A 236 -13.64 9.46 19.61
N TRP A 237 -12.82 8.54 19.12
CA TRP A 237 -13.07 7.75 17.91
C TRP A 237 -13.65 6.36 18.19
N ALA A 238 -13.86 5.99 19.47
CA ALA A 238 -14.34 4.65 19.86
C ALA A 238 -15.76 4.33 19.37
N LYS A 239 -16.56 5.34 19.06
CA LYS A 239 -17.89 5.20 18.45
C LYS A 239 -18.03 6.19 17.31
N PRO A 240 -17.48 5.88 16.16
CA PRO A 240 -17.41 6.81 15.05
C PRO A 240 -18.80 7.11 14.47
N VAL A 241 -19.04 8.39 14.17
CA VAL A 241 -20.15 8.86 13.34
C VAL A 241 -19.58 9.07 11.94
N GLY A 242 -20.11 8.35 10.96
CA GLY A 242 -19.60 8.39 9.59
C GLY A 242 -20.73 8.50 8.56
N SER A 243 -20.35 8.76 7.31
CA SER A 243 -21.23 8.88 6.16
C SER A 243 -21.19 7.65 5.25
N GLY A 244 -20.39 6.65 5.60
CA GLY A 244 -20.14 5.46 4.80
C GLY A 244 -21.31 4.47 4.73
N PRO A 245 -21.10 3.36 3.99
CA PRO A 245 -22.15 2.36 3.75
C PRO A 245 -22.55 1.58 5.00
N PHE A 246 -21.68 1.49 6.01
CA PHE A 246 -21.95 0.75 7.24
C PHE A 246 -21.72 1.62 8.47
N ILE A 247 -22.40 1.26 9.55
CA ILE A 247 -22.30 1.89 10.86
C ILE A 247 -21.57 0.91 11.79
N TYR A 248 -20.55 1.38 12.50
CA TYR A 248 -19.85 0.61 13.51
C TYR A 248 -20.82 0.13 14.59
N ASP A 249 -20.77 -1.15 14.93
CA ASP A 249 -21.60 -1.78 15.96
C ASP A 249 -20.75 -2.18 17.18
N SER A 250 -19.75 -3.04 16.97
CA SER A 250 -18.92 -3.57 18.05
C SER A 250 -17.58 -4.11 17.54
N GLU A 251 -16.64 -4.29 18.48
CA GLU A 251 -15.38 -4.97 18.19
C GLU A 251 -14.94 -5.89 19.34
N ILE A 252 -14.18 -6.92 18.97
CA ILE A 252 -13.25 -7.63 19.85
C ILE A 252 -11.86 -7.29 19.33
N ASN A 253 -11.14 -6.47 20.10
CA ASN A 253 -9.87 -5.90 19.69
C ASN A 253 -8.88 -6.98 19.19
N GLY A 254 -8.34 -6.77 17.99
CA GLY A 254 -7.40 -7.68 17.33
C GLY A 254 -8.01 -8.99 16.83
N GLU A 255 -9.31 -9.21 16.94
CA GLU A 255 -10.00 -10.43 16.51
C GLU A 255 -11.06 -10.14 15.43
N ARG A 256 -12.01 -9.26 15.71
CA ARG A 256 -13.08 -8.93 14.77
C ARG A 256 -13.70 -7.57 15.03
N MET A 257 -14.26 -6.98 13.98
CA MET A 257 -15.12 -5.79 14.03
C MET A 257 -16.43 -6.08 13.30
N GLU A 258 -17.53 -5.59 13.85
CA GLU A 258 -18.87 -5.80 13.32
C GLU A 258 -19.52 -4.46 12.96
N PHE A 259 -20.21 -4.46 11.83
CA PHE A 259 -20.91 -3.32 11.29
C PHE A 259 -22.34 -3.69 10.94
N VAL A 260 -23.27 -2.76 11.13
CA VAL A 260 -24.63 -2.85 10.61
C VAL A 260 -24.79 -1.94 9.40
N LYS A 261 -25.71 -2.28 8.50
CA LYS A 261 -25.95 -1.45 7.31
C LYS A 261 -26.39 -0.03 7.68
N ASN A 262 -25.92 0.95 6.91
CA ASN A 262 -26.45 2.31 6.93
C ASN A 262 -27.67 2.39 5.99
N PRO A 263 -28.90 2.46 6.51
CA PRO A 263 -30.09 2.47 5.65
C PRO A 263 -30.24 3.76 4.84
N ASN A 264 -29.50 4.81 5.21
CA ASN A 264 -29.54 6.13 4.58
C ASN A 264 -28.31 6.40 3.72
N TYR A 265 -27.52 5.38 3.37
CA TYR A 265 -26.34 5.58 2.54
C TYR A 265 -26.73 6.17 1.19
N HIS A 266 -26.12 7.29 0.81
CA HIS A 266 -26.55 8.12 -0.33
C HIS A 266 -26.38 7.43 -1.69
N LEU A 267 -25.44 6.46 -1.85
CA LEU A 267 -25.31 5.66 -3.07
C LEU A 267 -26.19 4.40 -3.06
N GLY A 268 -27.05 4.25 -2.07
CA GLY A 268 -27.97 3.13 -1.89
C GLY A 268 -27.66 2.30 -0.65
N ALA A 269 -28.71 1.97 0.11
CA ALA A 269 -28.56 1.16 1.33
C ALA A 269 -27.91 -0.20 1.02
N PRO A 270 -26.93 -0.65 1.85
CA PRO A 270 -26.36 -1.98 1.70
C PRO A 270 -27.41 -3.08 1.66
N LYS A 271 -27.20 -4.07 0.79
CA LYS A 271 -28.14 -5.21 0.60
C LYS A 271 -28.00 -6.25 1.70
N ILE A 272 -26.82 -6.32 2.35
CA ILE A 272 -26.59 -7.14 3.53
C ILE A 272 -26.93 -6.36 4.80
N ASP A 273 -27.31 -7.06 5.85
CA ASP A 273 -27.69 -6.44 7.12
C ASP A 273 -26.48 -6.21 8.03
N ARG A 274 -25.48 -7.08 7.96
CA ARG A 274 -24.27 -7.05 8.77
C ARG A 274 -23.02 -7.43 7.98
N LEU A 275 -21.94 -6.67 8.19
CA LEU A 275 -20.59 -7.00 7.74
C LEU A 275 -19.73 -7.31 8.97
N VAL A 276 -19.08 -8.46 8.97
CA VAL A 276 -18.11 -8.86 9.99
C VAL A 276 -16.72 -8.90 9.37
N ILE A 277 -15.79 -8.15 9.90
CA ILE A 277 -14.38 -8.20 9.50
C ILE A 277 -13.62 -8.98 10.56
N ARG A 278 -13.03 -10.11 10.17
CA ARG A 278 -12.35 -11.05 11.05
C ARG A 278 -10.87 -11.15 10.74
N VAL A 279 -10.03 -10.98 11.76
CA VAL A 279 -8.59 -11.21 11.62
C VAL A 279 -8.33 -12.71 11.52
N THR A 280 -7.71 -13.13 10.43
CA THR A 280 -7.43 -14.54 10.11
C THR A 280 -6.07 -14.60 9.44
N ASP A 281 -5.15 -15.40 9.95
CA ASP A 281 -3.85 -15.58 9.31
C ASP A 281 -3.99 -16.19 7.91
N SER A 282 -3.08 -15.84 6.98
CA SER A 282 -3.17 -16.23 5.57
C SER A 282 -3.19 -17.75 5.37
N ALA A 283 -2.56 -18.53 6.26
CA ALA A 283 -2.55 -19.99 6.16
C ALA A 283 -3.89 -20.63 6.54
N SER A 284 -4.72 -19.91 7.31
CA SER A 284 -6.05 -20.36 7.74
C SER A 284 -7.20 -19.85 6.87
N MET A 285 -6.94 -18.83 6.02
CA MET A 285 -8.00 -18.18 5.22
C MET A 285 -8.71 -19.15 4.29
N LEU A 286 -7.97 -19.93 3.50
CA LEU A 286 -8.59 -20.87 2.55
C LEU A 286 -9.43 -21.95 3.25
N ALA A 287 -8.95 -22.48 4.37
CA ALA A 287 -9.70 -23.45 5.15
C ALA A 287 -11.02 -22.86 5.68
N GLY A 288 -10.98 -21.60 6.17
CA GLY A 288 -12.19 -20.89 6.62
C GLY A 288 -13.20 -20.66 5.49
N LEU A 289 -12.76 -20.35 4.28
CA LEU A 289 -13.61 -20.21 3.09
C LEU A 289 -14.23 -21.55 2.66
N ILE A 290 -13.45 -22.63 2.64
CA ILE A 290 -13.93 -23.98 2.30
C ILE A 290 -14.99 -24.45 3.30
N ASN A 291 -14.78 -24.22 4.58
CA ASN A 291 -15.70 -24.62 5.65
C ASN A 291 -16.93 -23.72 5.77
N GLY A 292 -16.92 -22.53 5.15
CA GLY A 292 -17.99 -21.54 5.26
C GLY A 292 -17.96 -20.69 6.52
N ASP A 293 -16.83 -20.68 7.25
CA ASP A 293 -16.57 -19.78 8.39
C ASP A 293 -16.25 -18.36 7.94
N LEU A 294 -15.80 -18.22 6.70
CA LEU A 294 -15.50 -16.99 5.99
C LEU A 294 -16.25 -16.96 4.65
N ASP A 295 -16.60 -15.77 4.20
CA ASP A 295 -17.28 -15.55 2.93
C ASP A 295 -16.33 -15.04 1.84
N LEU A 296 -15.38 -14.19 2.21
CA LEU A 296 -14.41 -13.64 1.27
C LEU A 296 -13.15 -13.16 2.00
N ILE A 297 -12.10 -12.92 1.22
CA ILE A 297 -10.92 -12.21 1.68
C ILE A 297 -11.17 -10.72 1.47
N GLY A 298 -11.27 -9.98 2.56
CA GLY A 298 -11.53 -8.55 2.52
C GLY A 298 -10.30 -7.73 2.15
N TYR A 299 -9.12 -8.12 2.65
CA TYR A 299 -7.84 -7.53 2.29
C TYR A 299 -6.70 -8.51 2.53
N GLY A 300 -5.77 -8.59 1.57
CA GLY A 300 -4.67 -9.53 1.57
C GLY A 300 -4.83 -10.61 0.49
N SER A 301 -4.09 -11.69 0.63
CA SER A 301 -4.07 -12.81 -0.31
C SER A 301 -4.07 -14.13 0.44
N ILE A 302 -4.59 -15.18 -0.19
CA ILE A 302 -4.21 -16.54 0.19
C ILE A 302 -2.73 -16.79 -0.12
N LEU A 303 -2.18 -17.85 0.45
CA LEU A 303 -0.83 -18.29 0.10
C LEU A 303 -0.81 -18.75 -1.37
N ILE A 304 0.29 -18.49 -2.06
CA ILE A 304 0.44 -18.94 -3.45
C ILE A 304 0.35 -20.48 -3.57
N ASP A 305 0.81 -21.20 -2.55
CA ASP A 305 0.78 -22.67 -2.50
C ASP A 305 -0.67 -23.22 -2.37
N ASP A 306 -1.63 -22.38 -1.96
CA ASP A 306 -3.06 -22.72 -1.82
C ASP A 306 -3.87 -22.41 -3.10
N TRP A 307 -3.26 -21.78 -4.10
CA TRP A 307 -3.95 -21.27 -5.30
C TRP A 307 -4.67 -22.36 -6.10
N ASP A 308 -3.98 -23.47 -6.36
CA ASP A 308 -4.57 -24.59 -7.09
C ASP A 308 -5.73 -25.22 -6.32
N LEU A 309 -5.56 -25.41 -5.00
CA LEU A 309 -6.61 -25.93 -4.13
C LEU A 309 -7.84 -25.01 -4.09
N ALA A 310 -7.65 -23.70 -4.07
CA ALA A 310 -8.75 -22.74 -4.12
C ALA A 310 -9.56 -22.83 -5.41
N ASN A 311 -8.87 -23.00 -6.55
CA ASN A 311 -9.51 -23.16 -7.87
C ASN A 311 -10.24 -24.51 -8.03
N GLU A 312 -9.87 -25.53 -7.28
CA GLU A 312 -10.56 -26.84 -7.29
C GLU A 312 -11.88 -26.84 -6.51
N GLN A 313 -12.16 -25.80 -5.70
CA GLN A 313 -13.36 -25.76 -4.86
C GLN A 313 -14.59 -25.34 -5.67
N GLU A 314 -15.61 -26.19 -5.73
CA GLU A 314 -16.85 -25.90 -6.46
C GLU A 314 -17.66 -24.72 -5.90
N ASN A 315 -17.54 -24.43 -4.59
CA ASN A 315 -18.26 -23.38 -3.88
C ASN A 315 -17.52 -22.04 -3.83
N LEU A 316 -16.28 -21.98 -4.33
CA LEU A 316 -15.45 -20.78 -4.30
C LEU A 316 -15.26 -20.17 -5.70
N VAL A 317 -14.96 -18.90 -5.74
CA VAL A 317 -14.42 -18.16 -6.88
C VAL A 317 -13.05 -17.65 -6.46
N ALA A 318 -12.02 -18.04 -7.18
CA ALA A 318 -10.65 -17.56 -6.98
C ALA A 318 -10.28 -16.59 -8.10
N GLU A 319 -9.80 -15.41 -7.74
CA GLU A 319 -9.46 -14.36 -8.67
C GLU A 319 -8.02 -13.89 -8.44
N SER A 320 -7.30 -13.68 -9.54
CA SER A 320 -5.93 -13.21 -9.55
C SER A 320 -5.91 -11.78 -10.11
N ILE A 321 -5.82 -10.80 -9.21
CA ILE A 321 -5.97 -9.38 -9.54
C ILE A 321 -4.58 -8.76 -9.72
N PRO A 322 -4.25 -8.20 -10.90
CA PRO A 322 -3.01 -7.47 -11.11
C PRO A 322 -2.86 -6.30 -10.13
N THR A 323 -1.63 -6.04 -9.70
CA THR A 323 -1.31 -4.90 -8.84
C THR A 323 -0.22 -4.03 -9.45
N THR A 324 -0.09 -2.80 -8.94
CA THR A 324 1.01 -1.90 -9.30
C THR A 324 2.29 -2.19 -8.52
N SER A 325 2.22 -3.03 -7.47
CA SER A 325 3.38 -3.41 -6.64
C SER A 325 4.40 -4.21 -7.44
N TYR A 326 5.68 -3.94 -7.24
CA TYR A 326 6.75 -4.61 -7.96
C TYR A 326 7.91 -5.02 -7.05
N THR A 327 8.69 -5.98 -7.54
CA THR A 327 9.97 -6.37 -6.94
C THR A 327 11.11 -5.92 -7.85
N THR A 328 12.14 -5.32 -7.26
CA THR A 328 13.30 -4.80 -8.01
C THR A 328 14.62 -5.26 -7.39
N LEU A 329 15.63 -5.43 -8.25
CA LEU A 329 17.04 -5.56 -7.90
C LEU A 329 17.71 -4.20 -8.12
N ILE A 330 18.24 -3.61 -7.07
CA ILE A 330 18.84 -2.28 -7.05
C ILE A 330 20.36 -2.44 -7.11
N PHE A 331 21.02 -1.71 -8.01
CA PHE A 331 22.47 -1.65 -8.12
C PHE A 331 23.00 -0.36 -7.49
N ASN A 332 24.14 -0.44 -6.82
CA ASN A 332 24.84 0.76 -6.37
C ASN A 332 25.63 1.37 -7.54
N THR A 333 25.11 2.46 -8.08
CA THR A 333 25.70 3.14 -9.26
C THR A 333 27.04 3.82 -8.97
N GLN A 334 27.44 3.96 -7.70
CA GLN A 334 28.71 4.56 -7.31
C GLN A 334 29.86 3.55 -7.21
N LYS A 335 29.60 2.26 -7.37
CA LYS A 335 30.66 1.25 -7.44
C LYS A 335 31.35 1.31 -8.82
N PRO A 336 32.67 1.50 -8.90
CA PRO A 336 33.36 1.75 -10.16
C PRO A 336 33.30 0.58 -11.15
N TYR A 337 33.08 -0.63 -10.66
CA TYR A 337 32.91 -1.84 -11.47
C TYR A 337 31.45 -2.15 -11.84
N LEU A 338 30.49 -1.38 -11.35
CA LEU A 338 29.06 -1.46 -11.75
C LEU A 338 28.74 -0.31 -12.72
N THR A 339 29.50 -0.22 -13.83
CA THR A 339 29.21 0.75 -14.89
C THR A 339 27.83 0.51 -15.49
N GLN A 340 27.32 1.42 -16.31
CA GLN A 340 26.01 1.25 -16.94
C GLN A 340 25.96 -0.05 -17.76
N GLU A 341 26.98 -0.32 -18.57
CA GLU A 341 27.08 -1.53 -19.40
C GLU A 341 27.08 -2.81 -18.56
N VAL A 342 27.77 -2.79 -17.41
CA VAL A 342 27.78 -3.92 -16.47
C VAL A 342 26.39 -4.11 -15.87
N ARG A 343 25.71 -3.05 -15.42
CA ARG A 343 24.35 -3.16 -14.86
C ARG A 343 23.34 -3.65 -15.90
N GLN A 344 23.44 -3.18 -17.15
CA GLN A 344 22.65 -3.68 -18.27
C GLN A 344 22.87 -5.19 -18.47
N ALA A 345 24.12 -5.63 -18.48
CA ALA A 345 24.47 -7.04 -18.64
C ALA A 345 23.93 -7.88 -17.50
N LEU A 346 24.13 -7.45 -16.23
CA LEU A 346 23.57 -8.13 -15.07
C LEU A 346 22.03 -8.22 -15.14
N SER A 347 21.36 -7.14 -15.51
CA SER A 347 19.90 -7.13 -15.69
C SER A 347 19.44 -8.06 -16.82
N MET A 348 20.21 -8.13 -17.93
CA MET A 348 19.92 -8.99 -19.10
C MET A 348 20.16 -10.48 -18.80
N ALA A 349 21.03 -10.80 -17.87
CA ALA A 349 21.31 -12.18 -17.46
C ALA A 349 20.18 -12.81 -16.62
N ILE A 350 19.27 -12.01 -16.04
CA ILE A 350 18.21 -12.47 -15.14
C ILE A 350 17.00 -12.93 -15.94
N ASN A 351 16.60 -14.21 -15.75
CA ASN A 351 15.40 -14.78 -16.35
C ASN A 351 14.15 -14.44 -15.51
N ARG A 352 13.52 -13.30 -15.81
CA ARG A 352 12.34 -12.81 -15.10
C ARG A 352 11.14 -13.74 -15.22
N GLN A 353 11.01 -14.43 -16.38
CA GLN A 353 9.91 -15.38 -16.57
C GLN A 353 10.01 -16.55 -15.59
N VAL A 354 11.21 -17.08 -15.37
CA VAL A 354 11.43 -18.15 -14.37
C VAL A 354 11.07 -17.67 -12.95
N LEU A 355 11.33 -16.38 -12.64
CA LEU A 355 10.92 -15.82 -11.34
C LEU A 355 9.39 -15.85 -11.20
N VAL A 356 8.65 -15.42 -12.23
CA VAL A 356 7.18 -15.44 -12.22
C VAL A 356 6.66 -16.88 -12.14
N ASP A 357 7.17 -17.79 -12.99
CA ASP A 357 6.65 -19.17 -13.07
C ASP A 357 6.96 -19.97 -11.80
N ALA A 358 8.21 -19.87 -11.30
CA ALA A 358 8.66 -20.70 -10.18
C ALA A 358 8.26 -20.17 -8.80
N LEU A 359 8.08 -18.86 -8.65
CA LEU A 359 7.78 -18.23 -7.37
C LEU A 359 6.30 -17.86 -7.23
N LEU A 360 5.67 -17.47 -8.34
CA LEU A 360 4.31 -16.94 -8.35
C LEU A 360 3.33 -17.85 -9.08
N GLN A 361 3.76 -19.04 -9.54
CA GLN A 361 2.91 -19.98 -10.30
C GLN A 361 2.18 -19.29 -11.47
N GLY A 362 2.83 -18.31 -12.12
CA GLY A 362 2.25 -17.48 -13.16
C GLY A 362 1.33 -16.35 -12.67
N GLN A 363 1.14 -16.18 -11.34
CA GLN A 363 0.28 -15.15 -10.76
C GLN A 363 1.03 -13.82 -10.59
N GLY A 364 1.50 -13.29 -11.70
CA GLY A 364 2.24 -12.04 -11.81
C GLY A 364 2.75 -11.81 -13.22
N GLN A 365 3.43 -10.72 -13.43
CA GLN A 365 3.98 -10.35 -14.75
C GLN A 365 5.43 -9.90 -14.62
N GLN A 366 6.26 -10.32 -15.57
CA GLN A 366 7.61 -9.79 -15.68
C GLN A 366 7.57 -8.33 -16.16
N ILE A 367 8.42 -7.50 -15.56
CA ILE A 367 8.52 -6.08 -15.91
C ILE A 367 9.99 -5.67 -16.07
N ILE A 368 10.22 -4.52 -16.70
CA ILE A 368 11.56 -3.94 -16.89
C ILE A 368 11.61 -2.46 -16.46
N THR A 369 10.47 -1.88 -16.12
CA THR A 369 10.31 -0.51 -15.64
C THR A 369 9.44 -0.50 -14.40
N PRO A 370 9.39 0.59 -13.60
CA PRO A 370 8.54 0.69 -12.42
C PRO A 370 7.04 0.78 -12.74
N ILE A 371 6.70 1.08 -13.99
CA ILE A 371 5.31 1.28 -14.41
C ILE A 371 4.70 -0.08 -14.73
N ALA A 372 3.71 -0.47 -13.95
CA ALA A 372 3.03 -1.75 -14.09
C ALA A 372 2.20 -1.79 -15.39
N PRO A 373 2.03 -2.99 -16.00
CA PRO A 373 1.27 -3.14 -17.24
C PRO A 373 -0.19 -2.68 -17.19
N MET A 374 -0.78 -2.56 -16.00
CA MET A 374 -2.14 -2.05 -15.81
C MET A 374 -2.20 -0.51 -15.83
N SER A 375 -1.07 0.19 -15.67
CA SER A 375 -1.04 1.65 -15.74
C SER A 375 -1.31 2.15 -17.16
N PRO A 376 -2.11 3.21 -17.35
CA PRO A 376 -2.29 3.85 -18.66
C PRO A 376 -0.99 4.44 -19.22
N TYR A 377 -0.01 4.70 -18.36
CA TYR A 377 1.32 5.18 -18.75
C TYR A 377 2.27 4.07 -19.21
N TYR A 378 1.90 2.79 -19.08
CA TYR A 378 2.78 1.68 -19.47
C TYR A 378 3.19 1.77 -20.95
N ASN A 379 4.51 1.69 -21.23
CA ASN A 379 5.06 1.70 -22.58
C ASN A 379 5.29 0.27 -23.07
N LYS A 380 4.39 -0.21 -23.94
CA LYS A 380 4.42 -1.58 -24.50
C LYS A 380 5.64 -1.85 -25.40
N ASP A 381 6.30 -0.79 -25.89
CA ASP A 381 7.47 -0.91 -26.76
C ASP A 381 8.76 -1.17 -25.96
N VAL A 382 8.74 -0.91 -24.63
CA VAL A 382 9.85 -1.20 -23.74
C VAL A 382 9.77 -2.63 -23.23
N THR A 383 10.28 -3.56 -24.07
CA THR A 383 10.19 -4.99 -23.81
C THR A 383 11.25 -5.50 -22.83
N VAL A 384 10.90 -6.52 -22.04
CA VAL A 384 11.84 -7.26 -21.20
C VAL A 384 12.91 -7.93 -22.07
N TRP A 385 14.14 -7.91 -21.61
CA TRP A 385 15.24 -8.61 -22.25
C TRP A 385 15.74 -9.79 -21.39
N TYR A 386 16.15 -10.85 -22.06
CA TYR A 386 16.86 -11.96 -21.45
C TYR A 386 17.78 -12.58 -22.51
N ASP A 387 19.09 -12.42 -22.33
CA ASP A 387 20.12 -12.99 -23.20
C ASP A 387 21.41 -13.17 -22.38
N PRO A 388 21.59 -14.32 -21.73
CA PRO A 388 22.76 -14.57 -20.87
C PRO A 388 24.09 -14.63 -21.66
N ASP A 389 24.06 -15.08 -22.93
CA ASP A 389 25.27 -15.14 -23.76
C ASP A 389 25.75 -13.73 -24.13
N LYS A 390 24.83 -12.86 -24.56
CA LYS A 390 25.12 -11.45 -24.78
C LYS A 390 25.53 -10.75 -23.49
N ALA A 391 24.86 -11.01 -22.39
CA ALA A 391 25.22 -10.47 -21.08
C ALA A 391 26.66 -10.80 -20.69
N LYS A 392 27.09 -12.06 -20.89
CA LYS A 392 28.48 -12.48 -20.64
C LYS A 392 29.46 -11.72 -21.54
N THR A 393 29.17 -11.61 -22.84
CA THR A 393 30.01 -10.85 -23.77
C THR A 393 30.15 -9.38 -23.34
N MET A 394 29.02 -8.73 -22.94
CA MET A 394 29.04 -7.36 -22.45
C MET A 394 29.88 -7.19 -21.18
N LEU A 395 29.83 -8.15 -20.24
CA LEU A 395 30.66 -8.13 -19.03
C LEU A 395 32.15 -8.24 -19.38
N GLU A 396 32.51 -9.10 -20.36
CA GLU A 396 33.90 -9.27 -20.84
C GLU A 396 34.39 -7.98 -21.52
N GLU A 397 33.59 -7.37 -22.40
CA GLU A 397 33.89 -6.11 -23.10
C GLU A 397 34.02 -4.92 -22.14
N ALA A 398 33.18 -4.87 -21.09
CA ALA A 398 33.24 -3.88 -20.02
C ALA A 398 34.40 -4.10 -19.03
N ASN A 399 35.22 -5.14 -19.22
CA ASN A 399 36.30 -5.53 -18.32
C ASN A 399 35.84 -5.73 -16.88
N PHE A 400 34.67 -6.37 -16.70
CA PHE A 400 34.15 -6.67 -15.36
C PHE A 400 35.15 -7.56 -14.60
N PRO A 401 35.46 -7.23 -13.33
CA PRO A 401 36.41 -8.03 -12.53
C PRO A 401 35.77 -9.32 -12.02
N PHE A 402 35.80 -10.41 -12.79
CA PHE A 402 35.16 -11.70 -12.46
C PHE A 402 35.68 -12.39 -11.17
N ASP A 403 36.81 -11.94 -10.63
CA ASP A 403 37.30 -12.33 -9.32
C ASP A 403 36.63 -11.59 -8.15
N GLN A 404 36.00 -10.43 -8.44
CA GLN A 404 35.18 -9.70 -7.47
C GLN A 404 33.94 -10.51 -7.09
N THR A 405 33.65 -10.59 -5.78
CA THR A 405 32.37 -11.10 -5.28
C THR A 405 31.46 -9.92 -4.96
N LEU A 406 30.28 -9.88 -5.58
CA LEU A 406 29.28 -8.85 -5.31
C LEU A 406 28.51 -9.16 -4.04
N THR A 407 28.31 -8.16 -3.19
CA THR A 407 27.47 -8.25 -1.99
C THR A 407 26.01 -7.96 -2.33
N PHE A 408 25.13 -8.92 -2.06
CA PHE A 408 23.70 -8.83 -2.34
C PHE A 408 22.90 -8.83 -1.04
N TYR A 409 22.42 -7.67 -0.60
CA TYR A 409 21.60 -7.53 0.60
C TYR A 409 20.13 -7.85 0.33
N ILE A 410 19.52 -8.64 1.24
CA ILE A 410 18.09 -8.95 1.23
C ILE A 410 17.52 -8.88 2.64
N ALA A 411 16.21 -8.60 2.75
CA ALA A 411 15.50 -8.71 4.02
C ALA A 411 15.29 -10.18 4.40
N ALA A 412 15.57 -10.51 5.66
CA ALA A 412 15.31 -11.82 6.23
C ALA A 412 13.81 -12.02 6.54
N GLY A 413 13.36 -13.28 6.56
CA GLY A 413 12.02 -13.66 7.01
C GLY A 413 10.94 -13.65 5.92
N ASN A 414 11.30 -13.39 4.65
CA ASN A 414 10.39 -13.49 3.51
C ASN A 414 10.89 -14.55 2.52
N SER A 415 10.21 -15.70 2.48
CA SER A 415 10.62 -16.85 1.67
C SER A 415 10.62 -16.56 0.16
N ILE A 416 9.72 -15.69 -0.34
CA ILE A 416 9.71 -15.29 -1.75
C ILE A 416 10.94 -14.46 -2.06
N THR A 417 11.30 -13.50 -1.21
CA THR A 417 12.51 -12.68 -1.37
C THR A 417 13.78 -13.55 -1.37
N GLU A 418 13.88 -14.51 -0.43
CA GLU A 418 15.01 -15.43 -0.33
C GLU A 418 15.16 -16.32 -1.58
N ARG A 419 14.03 -16.87 -2.07
CA ARG A 419 14.01 -17.68 -3.30
C ARG A 419 14.31 -16.83 -4.54
N THR A 420 13.77 -15.60 -4.61
CA THR A 420 14.10 -14.63 -5.67
C THR A 420 15.60 -14.38 -5.75
N ALA A 421 16.23 -14.07 -4.60
CA ALA A 421 17.67 -13.83 -4.54
C ALA A 421 18.48 -15.07 -4.96
N ALA A 422 18.08 -16.27 -4.53
CA ALA A 422 18.75 -17.52 -4.91
C ALA A 422 18.70 -17.76 -6.43
N LEU A 423 17.57 -17.52 -7.09
CA LEU A 423 17.43 -17.67 -8.53
C LEU A 423 18.26 -16.61 -9.30
N ILE A 424 18.26 -15.35 -8.83
CA ILE A 424 19.12 -14.29 -9.39
C ILE A 424 20.60 -14.70 -9.31
N VAL A 425 21.07 -15.19 -8.15
CA VAL A 425 22.44 -15.65 -7.97
C VAL A 425 22.77 -16.79 -8.94
N GLN A 426 21.85 -17.74 -9.11
CA GLN A 426 22.01 -18.83 -10.07
C GLN A 426 22.17 -18.32 -11.51
N ASP A 427 21.38 -17.32 -11.93
CA ASP A 427 21.47 -16.74 -13.27
C ASP A 427 22.80 -15.98 -13.45
N LEU A 428 23.20 -15.18 -12.47
CA LEU A 428 24.45 -14.42 -12.51
C LEU A 428 25.69 -15.36 -12.52
N GLN A 429 25.63 -16.50 -11.84
CA GLN A 429 26.69 -17.52 -11.88
C GLN A 429 26.85 -18.13 -13.28
N LYS A 430 25.78 -18.29 -14.07
CA LYS A 430 25.87 -18.78 -15.46
C LYS A 430 26.72 -17.88 -16.35
N VAL A 431 26.76 -16.58 -16.07
CA VAL A 431 27.58 -15.60 -16.78
C VAL A 431 28.93 -15.32 -16.09
N GLY A 432 29.27 -16.09 -15.05
CA GLY A 432 30.57 -16.06 -14.36
C GLY A 432 30.65 -15.06 -13.20
N VAL A 433 29.57 -14.38 -12.83
CA VAL A 433 29.53 -13.39 -11.74
C VAL A 433 29.38 -14.10 -10.40
N LYS A 434 30.24 -13.77 -9.44
CA LYS A 434 30.19 -14.27 -8.07
C LYS A 434 29.35 -13.34 -7.22
N VAL A 435 28.42 -13.90 -6.46
CA VAL A 435 27.52 -13.14 -5.58
C VAL A 435 27.45 -13.79 -4.21
N GLN A 436 27.54 -12.98 -3.17
CA GLN A 436 27.32 -13.36 -1.77
C GLN A 436 26.04 -12.70 -1.27
N ILE A 437 25.06 -13.50 -0.85
CA ILE A 437 23.83 -13.00 -0.21
C ILE A 437 24.12 -12.68 1.26
N GLU A 438 23.71 -11.48 1.68
CA GLU A 438 23.71 -11.02 3.07
C GLU A 438 22.27 -10.79 3.52
N GLN A 439 21.78 -11.65 4.43
CA GLN A 439 20.45 -11.53 5.03
C GLN A 439 20.51 -10.68 6.29
N VAL A 440 19.71 -9.61 6.32
CA VAL A 440 19.63 -8.69 7.46
C VAL A 440 18.15 -8.35 7.75
N ASP A 441 17.84 -7.79 8.91
CA ASP A 441 16.52 -7.23 9.15
C ASP A 441 16.24 -6.04 8.21
N PHE A 442 14.97 -5.71 7.99
CA PHE A 442 14.57 -4.69 7.02
C PHE A 442 15.14 -3.29 7.34
N PRO A 443 15.10 -2.76 8.59
CA PRO A 443 15.74 -1.50 8.92
C PRO A 443 17.26 -1.49 8.62
N THR A 444 17.96 -2.57 8.90
CA THR A 444 19.39 -2.72 8.60
C THR A 444 19.64 -2.77 7.08
N LEU A 445 18.77 -3.45 6.31
CA LEU A 445 18.81 -3.42 4.84
C LEU A 445 18.75 -1.98 4.32
N MET A 446 17.73 -1.23 4.75
CA MET A 446 17.51 0.16 4.31
C MET A 446 18.71 1.04 4.64
N SER A 447 19.23 0.95 5.88
CA SER A 447 20.42 1.70 6.31
C SER A 447 21.64 1.36 5.47
N ASN A 448 21.91 0.06 5.24
CA ASN A 448 23.06 -0.39 4.45
C ASN A 448 23.00 0.08 3.00
N MET A 449 21.79 0.13 2.42
CA MET A 449 21.60 0.61 1.04
C MET A 449 21.78 2.13 0.96
N LEU A 450 21.26 2.90 1.90
CA LEU A 450 21.45 4.36 1.97
C LEU A 450 22.92 4.74 2.21
N ASP A 451 23.63 3.96 3.04
CA ASP A 451 25.05 4.13 3.28
C ASP A 451 25.95 3.67 2.10
N GLY A 452 25.36 3.11 1.03
CA GLY A 452 26.08 2.63 -0.16
C GLY A 452 26.97 1.42 0.11
N LYS A 453 26.68 0.61 1.13
CA LYS A 453 27.46 -0.60 1.48
C LYS A 453 27.24 -1.75 0.51
N HIS A 454 26.06 -1.80 -0.11
CA HIS A 454 25.68 -2.84 -1.07
C HIS A 454 26.39 -2.69 -2.42
N ASP A 455 26.50 -3.80 -3.14
CA ASP A 455 26.67 -3.81 -4.60
C ASP A 455 25.29 -3.98 -5.25
N MET A 456 24.49 -4.88 -4.69
CA MET A 456 23.11 -5.13 -5.06
C MET A 456 22.22 -5.25 -3.81
N GLY A 457 20.94 -4.92 -3.95
CA GLY A 457 19.92 -5.14 -2.94
C GLY A 457 18.57 -5.42 -3.58
N THR A 458 17.66 -6.12 -2.91
CA THR A 458 16.29 -6.30 -3.41
C THR A 458 15.27 -5.74 -2.45
N ILE A 459 14.31 -5.01 -3.01
CA ILE A 459 13.18 -4.42 -2.29
C ILE A 459 11.91 -4.64 -3.11
N GLY A 460 10.80 -4.94 -2.42
CA GLY A 460 9.46 -4.78 -2.94
C GLY A 460 8.98 -3.36 -2.70
N SER A 461 8.31 -2.78 -3.66
CA SER A 461 7.73 -1.44 -3.56
C SER A 461 6.27 -1.47 -3.98
N GLY A 462 5.43 -0.70 -3.31
CA GLY A 462 4.15 -0.30 -3.86
C GLY A 462 4.38 0.56 -5.10
N GLY A 463 3.45 0.53 -6.02
CA GLY A 463 3.44 1.42 -7.17
C GLY A 463 2.09 2.09 -7.27
N THR A 464 2.02 3.15 -8.05
CA THR A 464 0.79 3.86 -8.40
C THR A 464 0.51 3.74 -9.89
N LEU A 465 -0.68 4.09 -10.30
CA LEU A 465 -1.02 4.16 -11.73
C LEU A 465 -0.37 5.38 -12.39
N ASP A 466 -0.21 6.48 -11.65
CA ASP A 466 0.54 7.67 -12.08
C ASP A 466 2.04 7.49 -11.74
N PRO A 467 2.94 7.61 -12.71
CA PRO A 467 4.37 7.33 -12.52
C PRO A 467 5.15 8.43 -11.80
N SER A 468 4.53 9.53 -11.40
CA SER A 468 5.18 10.69 -10.77
C SER A 468 6.00 10.32 -9.52
N GLU A 469 5.51 9.37 -8.72
CA GLU A 469 6.19 8.90 -7.51
C GLU A 469 7.55 8.23 -7.78
N SER A 470 7.77 7.72 -9.01
CA SER A 470 9.04 7.12 -9.38
C SER A 470 10.23 8.07 -9.24
N ARG A 471 9.97 9.38 -9.21
CA ARG A 471 10.97 10.43 -9.01
C ARG A 471 11.76 10.24 -7.72
N GLU A 472 11.06 9.95 -6.62
CA GLU A 472 11.69 9.85 -5.30
C GLU A 472 12.68 8.66 -5.22
N MET A 473 12.44 7.60 -5.96
CA MET A 473 13.34 6.43 -5.96
C MET A 473 14.71 6.69 -6.60
N ILE A 474 14.82 7.73 -7.43
CA ILE A 474 16.01 8.01 -8.26
C ILE A 474 16.57 9.44 -8.13
N HIS A 475 15.85 10.36 -7.45
CA HIS A 475 16.34 11.72 -7.30
C HIS A 475 17.61 11.75 -6.41
N PRO A 476 18.68 12.48 -6.80
CA PRO A 476 19.95 12.49 -6.07
C PRO A 476 19.84 12.88 -4.58
N ASP A 477 18.92 13.79 -4.26
CA ASP A 477 18.73 14.32 -2.89
C ASP A 477 17.66 13.55 -2.10
N SER A 478 17.03 12.54 -2.70
CA SER A 478 15.99 11.75 -2.02
C SER A 478 16.58 10.83 -0.96
N SER A 479 15.87 10.74 0.16
CA SER A 479 16.18 9.84 1.28
C SER A 479 15.93 8.36 0.97
N VAL A 480 15.34 8.04 -0.19
CA VAL A 480 15.06 6.67 -0.66
C VAL A 480 15.77 6.34 -1.98
N ASN A 481 16.75 7.14 -2.39
CA ASN A 481 17.61 6.84 -3.54
C ASN A 481 18.59 5.71 -3.22
N PHE A 482 18.11 4.49 -3.12
CA PHE A 482 18.91 3.31 -2.78
C PHE A 482 19.91 2.92 -3.87
N CYS A 483 19.68 3.27 -5.12
CA CYS A 483 20.63 3.02 -6.21
C CYS A 483 21.80 4.01 -6.23
N GLN A 484 21.80 5.03 -5.35
CA GLN A 484 22.84 6.06 -5.27
C GLN A 484 23.03 6.83 -6.59
N LEU A 485 21.98 6.96 -7.41
CA LEU A 485 22.05 7.68 -8.68
C LEU A 485 22.39 9.17 -8.43
N ARG A 486 23.23 9.77 -9.29
CA ARG A 486 23.69 11.16 -9.12
C ARG A 486 23.33 12.07 -10.30
N ASP A 487 22.90 11.52 -11.40
CA ASP A 487 22.40 12.32 -12.53
C ASP A 487 20.88 12.56 -12.39
N THR A 488 20.40 13.64 -13.04
CA THR A 488 18.99 14.07 -12.96
C THR A 488 18.22 13.82 -14.26
N GLU A 489 18.84 13.23 -15.30
CA GLU A 489 18.18 13.11 -16.60
C GLU A 489 16.83 12.39 -16.54
N MET A 490 16.73 11.32 -15.73
CA MET A 490 15.47 10.60 -15.55
C MET A 490 14.46 11.41 -14.71
N THR A 491 14.91 12.09 -13.68
CA THR A 491 14.03 12.95 -12.87
C THR A 491 13.57 14.17 -13.62
N ASP A 492 14.42 14.74 -14.49
CA ASP A 492 14.05 15.86 -15.38
C ASP A 492 12.93 15.49 -16.36
N LEU A 493 12.89 14.23 -16.83
CA LEU A 493 11.77 13.74 -17.66
C LEU A 493 10.48 13.64 -16.86
N ILE A 494 10.54 13.10 -15.65
CA ILE A 494 9.38 13.03 -14.76
C ILE A 494 8.88 14.46 -14.44
N ASP A 495 9.78 15.38 -14.11
CA ASP A 495 9.44 16.77 -13.79
C ASP A 495 8.79 17.48 -14.99
N LYS A 496 9.26 17.23 -16.22
CA LYS A 496 8.62 17.74 -17.45
C LYS A 496 7.23 17.12 -17.65
N GLY A 497 7.10 15.82 -17.45
CA GLY A 497 5.79 15.15 -17.52
C GLY A 497 4.82 15.70 -16.49
N ASN A 498 5.28 15.95 -15.25
CA ASN A 498 4.46 16.50 -14.18
C ASN A 498 4.04 17.97 -14.40
N ALA A 499 4.79 18.70 -15.23
CA ALA A 499 4.43 20.07 -15.61
C ALA A 499 3.32 20.14 -16.67
N GLU A 500 3.01 19.03 -17.35
CA GLU A 500 1.94 18.96 -18.35
C GLU A 500 0.57 18.73 -17.70
N LEU A 501 -0.47 19.33 -18.29
CA LEU A 501 -1.82 19.38 -17.72
C LEU A 501 -2.79 18.34 -18.28
N THR A 502 -2.36 17.51 -19.23
CA THR A 502 -3.20 16.47 -19.83
C THR A 502 -2.43 15.15 -19.96
N PHE A 503 -3.15 14.05 -19.90
CA PHE A 503 -2.55 12.72 -20.10
C PHE A 503 -1.74 12.63 -21.41
N ASP A 504 -2.31 13.11 -22.52
CA ASP A 504 -1.67 13.05 -23.85
C ASP A 504 -0.36 13.85 -23.92
N ALA A 505 -0.28 14.97 -23.19
CA ALA A 505 0.94 15.78 -23.12
C ALA A 505 1.99 15.16 -22.18
N ARG A 506 1.55 14.51 -21.09
CA ARG A 506 2.41 13.83 -20.10
C ARG A 506 3.02 12.54 -20.65
N LYS A 507 2.21 11.71 -21.33
CA LYS A 507 2.56 10.36 -21.77
C LYS A 507 3.90 10.26 -22.51
N PRO A 508 4.26 11.14 -23.46
CA PRO A 508 5.55 11.07 -24.16
C PRO A 508 6.76 11.15 -23.23
N TYR A 509 6.73 11.96 -22.19
CA TYR A 509 7.83 12.08 -21.21
C TYR A 509 7.98 10.80 -20.40
N PHE A 510 6.87 10.20 -19.99
CA PHE A 510 6.89 8.93 -19.26
C PHE A 510 7.24 7.74 -20.16
N ASP A 511 6.96 7.80 -21.45
CA ASP A 511 7.44 6.80 -22.42
C ASP A 511 8.96 6.87 -22.57
N GLU A 512 9.53 8.08 -22.71
CA GLU A 512 10.98 8.29 -22.76
C GLU A 512 11.66 7.90 -21.43
N TYR A 513 11.06 8.25 -20.30
CA TYR A 513 11.52 7.81 -18.97
C TYR A 513 11.66 6.29 -18.89
N GLN A 514 10.69 5.52 -19.35
CA GLN A 514 10.73 4.05 -19.35
C GLN A 514 11.86 3.49 -20.23
N VAL A 515 12.10 4.10 -21.38
CA VAL A 515 13.24 3.74 -22.23
C VAL A 515 14.55 3.99 -21.48
N MET A 516 14.68 5.16 -20.84
CA MET A 516 15.88 5.53 -20.09
C MET A 516 16.09 4.64 -18.85
N VAL A 517 15.02 4.26 -18.13
CA VAL A 517 15.09 3.30 -17.01
C VAL A 517 15.76 2.00 -17.45
N LYS A 518 15.30 1.43 -18.57
CA LYS A 518 15.89 0.22 -19.14
C LYS A 518 17.35 0.42 -19.52
N GLU A 519 17.68 1.53 -20.18
CA GLU A 519 19.04 1.83 -20.62
C GLU A 519 20.00 2.12 -19.47
N ARG A 520 19.59 2.89 -18.47
CA ARG A 520 20.44 3.21 -17.32
C ARG A 520 20.66 2.02 -16.40
N SER A 521 19.67 1.14 -16.29
CA SER A 521 19.70 -0.04 -15.44
C SER A 521 20.25 0.23 -14.02
N ALA A 522 19.91 1.40 -13.46
CA ALA A 522 20.23 1.67 -12.05
C ALA A 522 19.49 0.69 -11.12
N MET A 523 18.33 0.26 -11.57
CA MET A 523 17.52 -0.81 -10.98
C MET A 523 17.09 -1.78 -12.09
N ALA A 524 17.07 -3.08 -11.78
CA ALA A 524 16.49 -4.10 -12.63
C ALA A 524 15.11 -4.46 -12.05
N TYR A 525 14.06 -3.96 -12.64
CA TYR A 525 12.69 -4.33 -12.30
C TYR A 525 12.46 -5.78 -12.73
N LEU A 526 11.86 -6.57 -11.84
CA LEU A 526 11.79 -8.03 -12.01
C LEU A 526 10.39 -8.48 -12.38
N TYR A 527 9.44 -8.27 -11.48
CA TYR A 527 8.06 -8.69 -11.67
C TYR A 527 7.09 -7.87 -10.81
N THR A 528 5.83 -7.82 -11.24
CA THR A 528 4.67 -7.53 -10.38
C THR A 528 4.09 -8.85 -9.89
N LYS A 529 3.43 -8.83 -8.75
CA LYS A 529 2.65 -9.98 -8.26
C LYS A 529 1.17 -9.59 -8.21
N ASN A 530 0.31 -10.56 -8.48
CA ASN A 530 -1.13 -10.37 -8.34
C ASN A 530 -1.57 -10.57 -6.88
N THR A 531 -2.65 -9.93 -6.49
CA THR A 531 -3.41 -10.26 -5.29
C THR A 531 -4.25 -11.49 -5.59
N LEU A 532 -4.13 -12.53 -4.77
CA LEU A 532 -4.91 -13.77 -4.90
C LEU A 532 -6.07 -13.71 -3.92
N THR A 533 -7.22 -13.27 -4.40
CA THR A 533 -8.43 -13.17 -3.59
C THR A 533 -9.36 -14.33 -3.85
N VAL A 534 -10.16 -14.68 -2.84
CA VAL A 534 -11.12 -15.78 -2.92
C VAL A 534 -12.40 -15.38 -2.21
N HIS A 535 -13.52 -15.68 -2.82
CA HIS A 535 -14.82 -15.50 -2.19
C HIS A 535 -15.74 -16.70 -2.42
N ASN A 536 -16.71 -16.87 -1.52
CA ASN A 536 -17.75 -17.91 -1.68
C ASN A 536 -18.75 -17.47 -2.74
N LYS A 537 -19.19 -18.41 -3.59
CA LYS A 537 -20.18 -18.18 -4.66
C LYS A 537 -21.53 -17.66 -4.15
N ARG A 538 -21.83 -17.83 -2.86
CA ARG A 538 -23.02 -17.25 -2.24
C ARG A 538 -22.97 -15.73 -2.16
N VAL A 539 -21.76 -15.13 -2.18
CA VAL A 539 -21.57 -13.68 -2.22
C VAL A 539 -21.70 -13.20 -3.66
N THR A 540 -22.55 -12.22 -3.88
CA THR A 540 -22.80 -11.61 -5.19
C THR A 540 -22.67 -10.10 -5.13
N GLY A 541 -22.59 -9.43 -6.28
CA GLY A 541 -22.45 -7.97 -6.34
C GLY A 541 -21.04 -7.46 -6.08
N ILE A 542 -20.04 -8.36 -6.07
CA ILE A 542 -18.63 -7.99 -6.08
C ILE A 542 -18.31 -7.45 -7.48
N ASP A 543 -17.66 -6.29 -7.54
CA ASP A 543 -17.11 -5.74 -8.77
C ASP A 543 -15.69 -6.29 -8.96
N ALA A 544 -15.59 -7.39 -9.72
CA ALA A 544 -14.33 -8.10 -9.91
C ALA A 544 -13.27 -7.28 -10.67
N GLU A 545 -13.67 -6.30 -11.48
CA GLU A 545 -12.72 -5.44 -12.21
C GLU A 545 -12.03 -4.42 -11.29
N ASN A 546 -12.72 -3.99 -10.22
CA ASN A 546 -12.23 -3.00 -9.28
C ASN A 546 -12.02 -3.55 -7.87
N PHE A 547 -12.36 -4.81 -7.62
CA PHE A 547 -12.24 -5.41 -6.30
C PHE A 547 -10.78 -5.76 -5.99
N ASP A 548 -10.15 -4.94 -5.17
CA ASP A 548 -8.83 -5.22 -4.57
C ASP A 548 -8.90 -5.32 -3.04
N SER A 549 -9.98 -4.78 -2.46
CA SER A 549 -10.21 -4.76 -1.01
C SER A 549 -11.67 -4.43 -0.68
N LEU A 550 -12.01 -4.33 0.62
CA LEU A 550 -13.34 -3.94 1.10
C LEU A 550 -13.74 -2.50 0.80
N ASN A 551 -12.84 -1.69 0.26
CA ASN A 551 -13.12 -0.29 -0.06
C ASN A 551 -13.87 -0.09 -1.38
N TRP A 552 -14.23 -1.18 -2.08
CA TRP A 552 -14.92 -1.07 -3.35
C TRP A 552 -16.35 -1.61 -3.27
N SER A 553 -17.34 -0.75 -3.49
CA SER A 553 -18.77 -1.06 -3.71
C SER A 553 -19.42 -2.05 -2.72
N THR A 554 -18.99 -2.07 -1.46
CA THR A 554 -19.47 -3.03 -0.44
C THR A 554 -20.98 -2.97 -0.20
N TRP A 555 -21.64 -1.84 -0.47
CA TRP A 555 -23.11 -1.69 -0.42
C TRP A 555 -23.84 -2.49 -1.51
N ASN A 556 -23.16 -2.89 -2.57
CA ASN A 556 -23.69 -3.73 -3.64
C ASN A 556 -23.60 -5.23 -3.32
N TRP A 557 -22.83 -5.61 -2.33
CA TRP A 557 -22.68 -7.02 -1.96
C TRP A 557 -23.96 -7.59 -1.39
N ASP A 558 -24.28 -8.83 -1.82
CA ASP A 558 -25.47 -9.55 -1.37
C ASP A 558 -25.12 -11.03 -1.12
N VAL A 559 -25.91 -11.72 -0.33
CA VAL A 559 -25.80 -13.17 -0.09
C VAL A 559 -27.08 -13.87 -0.51
N GLN A 560 -26.89 -15.01 -1.18
CA GLN A 560 -27.98 -15.90 -1.63
C GLN A 560 -28.17 -17.06 -0.67
#